data_313583bd4cbbcfbf1bff8d08108dd6a6
#
_entry.id   313583bd4cbbcfbf1bff8d08108dd6a6
#
_cell.length_a   1.000
_cell.length_b   1.000
_cell.length_c   1.000
_cell.angle_alpha   90.00
_cell.angle_beta   90.00
_cell.angle_gamma   90.00
#
_symmetry.space_group_name_H-M   'P 1'
#
loop_
_entity.id
_entity.type
_entity.pdbx_description
1 polymer ?
#
loop_
_entity_poly.entity_id
_entity_poly.type
_entity_poly.pdbx_seq_one_letter_code
_entity_poly.pdbx_strand_id
1 'polypeptide(L)'
;AAYSRAELKALCDVLMRHDHVWIMTDDMYEHVIYDDFEFSTPAELEPGLHDRTITLNGVSKAYSMTGWRLGYGAGPVELIKAMVVVQSQSSTHTSSISQAAAVEALNGPQDFIAPHNDMFRERRDLVVSMLNQADGIKCLKPEGAFYVYPSCAGTLGKTAPDGTKIETDSDFCTYLLESEGVAVVPGVAFG
;
A
#
# COMPACT_ATOMS: atom_id res chain seq x y z
N ALA A 1 -2.13 -3.66 -1.02
CA ALA A 1 -3.15 -4.69 -0.94
C ALA A 1 -4.03 -4.44 0.27
N ALA A 2 -5.25 -4.89 0.21
CA ALA A 2 -6.20 -4.79 1.31
C ALA A 2 -6.40 -6.18 1.92
N TYR A 3 -6.56 -6.24 3.23
CA TYR A 3 -6.99 -7.43 3.95
C TYR A 3 -8.49 -7.34 4.21
N SER A 4 -9.21 -8.42 3.99
CA SER A 4 -10.61 -8.47 4.40
C SER A 4 -10.74 -8.36 5.93
N ARG A 5 -11.89 -7.90 6.39
CA ARG A 5 -12.17 -7.79 7.84
C ARG A 5 -11.91 -9.11 8.58
N ALA A 6 -12.25 -10.24 7.97
CA ALA A 6 -12.03 -11.57 8.57
C ALA A 6 -10.55 -11.93 8.66
N GLU A 7 -9.76 -11.71 7.61
CA GLU A 7 -8.32 -11.96 7.61
C GLU A 7 -7.60 -11.05 8.61
N LEU A 8 -7.96 -9.77 8.63
CA LEU A 8 -7.38 -8.81 9.56
C LEU A 8 -7.73 -9.15 11.02
N LYS A 9 -8.97 -9.58 11.29
CA LYS A 9 -9.37 -10.06 12.61
C LYS A 9 -8.58 -11.29 13.04
N ALA A 10 -8.38 -12.26 12.15
CA ALA A 10 -7.57 -13.44 12.44
C ALA A 10 -6.10 -13.07 12.76
N LEU A 11 -5.54 -12.07 12.08
CA LEU A 11 -4.22 -11.52 12.39
C LEU A 11 -4.22 -10.83 13.76
N CYS A 12 -5.23 -10.01 14.07
CA CYS A 12 -5.39 -9.38 15.39
C CYS A 12 -5.46 -10.44 16.51
N ASP A 13 -6.16 -11.56 16.32
CA ASP A 13 -6.25 -12.64 17.29
C ASP A 13 -4.89 -13.31 17.57
N VAL A 14 -4.02 -13.35 16.57
CA VAL A 14 -2.61 -13.78 16.77
C VAL A 14 -1.86 -12.72 17.58
N LEU A 15 -1.96 -11.46 17.19
CA LEU A 15 -1.26 -10.35 17.85
C LEU A 15 -1.67 -10.19 19.32
N MET A 16 -2.93 -10.45 19.65
CA MET A 16 -3.42 -10.44 21.05
C MET A 16 -2.71 -11.47 21.96
N ARG A 17 -2.11 -12.51 21.38
CA ARG A 17 -1.32 -13.52 22.13
C ARG A 17 0.16 -13.16 22.27
N HIS A 18 0.59 -12.04 21.68
CA HIS A 18 1.99 -11.61 21.63
C HIS A 18 2.08 -10.12 22.03
N ASP A 19 1.94 -9.86 23.31
CA ASP A 19 1.85 -8.52 23.91
C ASP A 19 3.12 -7.65 23.74
N HIS A 20 4.27 -8.29 23.49
CA HIS A 20 5.54 -7.62 23.23
C HIS A 20 5.68 -7.08 21.79
N VAL A 21 4.74 -7.40 20.88
CA VAL A 21 4.79 -6.97 19.48
C VAL A 21 4.07 -5.63 19.32
N TRP A 22 4.78 -4.62 18.86
CA TRP A 22 4.21 -3.36 18.44
C TRP A 22 3.66 -3.46 17.01
N ILE A 23 2.61 -2.73 16.72
CA ILE A 23 1.90 -2.77 15.46
C ILE A 23 2.01 -1.39 14.80
N MET A 24 2.39 -1.39 13.53
CA MET A 24 2.36 -0.21 12.68
C MET A 24 1.54 -0.54 11.44
N THR A 25 0.43 0.15 11.24
CA THR A 25 -0.39 0.01 10.04
C THR A 25 -0.13 1.18 9.10
N ASP A 26 -0.16 0.92 7.80
CA ASP A 26 -0.06 1.93 6.74
C ASP A 26 -1.39 1.93 5.98
N ASP A 27 -2.30 2.79 6.42
CA ASP A 27 -3.68 2.87 5.94
C ASP A 27 -3.82 3.89 4.78
N MET A 28 -2.70 4.23 4.13
CA MET A 28 -2.60 5.24 3.07
C MET A 28 -3.59 5.03 1.91
N TYR A 29 -4.10 3.81 1.74
CA TYR A 29 -5.03 3.43 0.68
C TYR A 29 -6.45 3.16 1.16
N GLU A 30 -6.83 3.57 2.37
CA GLU A 30 -8.16 3.33 2.95
C GLU A 30 -9.33 3.75 2.04
N HIS A 31 -9.14 4.80 1.26
CA HIS A 31 -10.13 5.32 0.31
C HIS A 31 -9.96 4.80 -1.12
N VAL A 32 -8.89 4.08 -1.43
CA VAL A 32 -8.64 3.52 -2.76
C VAL A 32 -8.98 2.03 -2.74
N ILE A 33 -10.28 1.75 -2.71
CA ILE A 33 -10.87 0.42 -2.58
C ILE A 33 -11.91 0.20 -3.68
N TYR A 34 -12.17 -1.06 -4.03
CA TYR A 34 -12.97 -1.46 -5.17
C TYR A 34 -13.98 -2.56 -4.81
N ASP A 35 -14.99 -2.72 -5.64
CA ASP A 35 -15.90 -3.88 -5.65
C ASP A 35 -16.57 -4.11 -4.27
N ASP A 36 -17.10 -3.06 -3.66
CA ASP A 36 -17.79 -3.08 -2.35
C ASP A 36 -16.91 -3.59 -1.18
N PHE A 37 -15.58 -3.52 -1.35
CA PHE A 37 -14.65 -3.86 -0.30
C PHE A 37 -14.78 -2.89 0.89
N GLU A 38 -14.93 -3.44 2.09
CA GLU A 38 -14.96 -2.66 3.33
C GLU A 38 -13.58 -2.62 3.96
N PHE A 39 -13.02 -1.41 4.01
CA PHE A 39 -11.75 -1.18 4.69
C PHE A 39 -11.90 -1.30 6.21
N SER A 40 -10.90 -1.86 6.87
CA SER A 40 -10.79 -1.94 8.33
C SER A 40 -9.33 -1.80 8.76
N THR A 41 -9.12 -1.28 9.96
CA THR A 41 -7.79 -1.20 10.58
C THR A 41 -7.73 -2.03 11.86
N PRO A 42 -6.56 -2.55 12.28
CA PRO A 42 -6.42 -3.33 13.52
C PRO A 42 -6.94 -2.60 14.76
N ALA A 43 -6.71 -1.30 14.85
CA ALA A 43 -7.17 -0.51 15.99
C ALA A 43 -8.71 -0.42 16.08
N GLU A 44 -9.41 -0.44 14.94
CA GLU A 44 -10.89 -0.50 14.91
C GLU A 44 -11.39 -1.88 15.30
N LEU A 45 -10.77 -2.93 14.75
CA LEU A 45 -11.24 -4.31 14.92
C LEU A 45 -10.99 -4.88 16.31
N GLU A 46 -9.90 -4.46 16.95
CA GLU A 46 -9.46 -5.01 18.22
C GLU A 46 -8.98 -3.90 19.17
N PRO A 47 -9.87 -3.33 19.98
CA PRO A 47 -9.50 -2.26 20.91
C PRO A 47 -8.40 -2.64 21.90
N GLY A 48 -8.21 -3.92 22.20
CA GLY A 48 -7.12 -4.42 23.05
C GLY A 48 -5.72 -4.20 22.47
N LEU A 49 -5.62 -3.83 21.18
CA LEU A 49 -4.36 -3.50 20.52
C LEU A 49 -4.02 -1.99 20.54
N HIS A 50 -4.92 -1.11 20.99
CA HIS A 50 -4.73 0.34 20.93
C HIS A 50 -3.43 0.83 21.57
N ASP A 51 -3.08 0.29 22.74
CA ASP A 51 -1.92 0.76 23.52
C ASP A 51 -0.56 0.41 22.89
N ARG A 52 -0.57 -0.32 21.78
CA ARG A 52 0.65 -0.74 21.05
C ARG A 52 0.48 -0.70 19.52
N THR A 53 -0.52 0.03 19.04
CA THR A 53 -0.74 0.24 17.61
C THR A 53 -0.53 1.70 17.26
N ILE A 54 0.25 1.94 16.20
CA ILE A 54 0.30 3.22 15.49
C ILE A 54 -0.31 3.03 14.11
N THR A 55 -1.33 3.81 13.81
CA THR A 55 -1.96 3.90 12.49
C THR A 55 -1.37 5.07 11.74
N LEU A 56 -0.77 4.79 10.59
CA LEU A 56 -0.20 5.80 9.69
C LEU A 56 -1.12 6.03 8.51
N ASN A 57 -1.28 7.28 8.11
CA ASN A 57 -2.07 7.66 6.95
C ASN A 57 -1.56 8.98 6.36
N GLY A 58 -2.19 9.50 5.32
CA GLY A 58 -1.79 10.76 4.72
C GLY A 58 -2.64 11.15 3.52
N VAL A 59 -2.35 12.33 3.02
CA VAL A 59 -3.11 12.93 1.90
C VAL A 59 -2.56 12.60 0.51
N SER A 60 -1.45 11.87 0.45
CA SER A 60 -0.72 11.64 -0.82
C SER A 60 -1.52 10.88 -1.87
N LYS A 61 -2.34 9.90 -1.46
CA LYS A 61 -2.99 8.95 -2.38
C LYS A 61 -4.44 9.34 -2.69
N ALA A 62 -5.33 9.20 -1.74
CA ALA A 62 -6.75 9.51 -1.94
C ALA A 62 -7.00 10.95 -2.41
N TYR A 63 -6.20 11.88 -1.93
CA TYR A 63 -6.32 13.32 -2.23
C TYR A 63 -5.40 13.79 -3.36
N SER A 64 -4.64 12.88 -4.01
CA SER A 64 -3.68 13.21 -5.08
C SER A 64 -2.66 14.28 -4.69
N MET A 65 -2.26 14.32 -3.43
CA MET A 65 -1.41 15.35 -2.82
C MET A 65 0.02 14.86 -2.54
N THR A 66 0.61 14.10 -3.44
CA THR A 66 1.97 13.56 -3.26
C THR A 66 3.03 14.64 -3.08
N GLY A 67 2.89 15.76 -3.79
CA GLY A 67 3.81 16.90 -3.74
C GLY A 67 3.78 17.69 -2.43
N TRP A 68 2.71 17.61 -1.66
CA TRP A 68 2.59 18.29 -0.36
C TRP A 68 3.41 17.66 0.75
N ARG A 69 3.89 16.43 0.55
CA ARG A 69 4.77 15.72 1.48
C ARG A 69 4.24 15.67 2.92
N LEU A 70 2.97 15.27 3.09
CA LEU A 70 2.30 15.21 4.38
C LEU A 70 1.69 13.84 4.62
N GLY A 71 2.04 13.25 5.76
CA GLY A 71 1.40 12.12 6.40
C GLY A 71 1.16 12.42 7.87
N TYR A 72 0.36 11.61 8.51
CA TYR A 72 0.06 11.71 9.93
C TYR A 72 -0.05 10.32 10.55
N GLY A 73 0.10 10.26 11.86
CA GLY A 73 -0.03 9.03 12.63
C GLY A 73 -0.85 9.25 13.89
N ALA A 74 -1.62 8.25 14.24
CA ALA A 74 -2.38 8.17 15.48
C ALA A 74 -1.98 6.93 16.26
N GLY A 75 -1.77 7.07 17.58
CA GLY A 75 -1.33 5.96 18.42
C GLY A 75 -1.17 6.35 19.88
N PRO A 76 -0.55 5.50 20.71
CA PRO A 76 -0.36 5.76 22.13
C PRO A 76 0.39 7.06 22.37
N VAL A 77 -0.08 7.82 23.35
CA VAL A 77 0.44 9.18 23.66
C VAL A 77 1.95 9.19 23.86
N GLU A 78 2.49 8.21 24.57
CA GLU A 78 3.94 8.16 24.86
C GLU A 78 4.76 7.87 23.59
N LEU A 79 4.25 7.05 22.67
CA LEU A 79 4.89 6.82 21.38
C LEU A 79 4.87 8.09 20.52
N ILE A 80 3.71 8.76 20.43
CA ILE A 80 3.58 10.02 19.67
C ILE A 80 4.50 11.10 20.23
N LYS A 81 4.59 11.24 21.55
CA LYS A 81 5.55 12.19 22.19
C LYS A 81 6.99 11.88 21.81
N ALA A 82 7.38 10.60 21.83
CA ALA A 82 8.74 10.20 21.43
C ALA A 82 9.01 10.51 19.95
N MET A 83 8.03 10.25 19.06
CA MET A 83 8.13 10.60 17.63
C MET A 83 8.29 12.11 17.42
N VAL A 84 7.55 12.94 18.16
CA VAL A 84 7.68 14.42 18.12
C VAL A 84 9.08 14.87 18.51
N VAL A 85 9.68 14.26 19.56
CA VAL A 85 11.07 14.56 19.95
C VAL A 85 12.04 14.24 18.81
N VAL A 86 11.96 13.06 18.21
CA VAL A 86 12.83 12.66 17.09
C VAL A 86 12.64 13.59 15.90
N GLN A 87 11.39 13.87 15.54
CA GLN A 87 11.06 14.77 14.42
C GLN A 87 11.60 16.19 14.65
N SER A 88 11.50 16.71 15.87
CA SER A 88 12.00 18.06 16.21
C SER A 88 13.51 18.22 16.02
N GLN A 89 14.27 17.13 16.13
CA GLN A 89 15.71 17.10 15.94
C GLN A 89 16.14 16.81 14.48
N SER A 90 15.20 16.46 13.60
CA SER A 90 15.48 16.12 12.19
C SER A 90 14.84 17.13 11.23
N SER A 91 13.56 16.96 10.91
CA SER A 91 12.83 17.79 9.95
C SER A 91 11.96 18.88 10.57
N THR A 92 11.93 18.97 11.91
CA THR A 92 11.10 19.85 12.73
C THR A 92 9.61 19.55 12.58
N HIS A 93 9.01 19.85 11.45
CA HIS A 93 7.61 19.55 11.11
C HIS A 93 7.37 19.68 9.60
N THR A 94 6.23 19.17 9.15
CA THR A 94 5.74 19.39 7.79
C THR A 94 5.42 20.87 7.54
N SER A 95 5.62 21.36 6.32
CA SER A 95 5.28 22.73 5.91
C SER A 95 3.88 23.15 6.38
N SER A 96 3.76 24.32 6.98
CA SER A 96 2.47 24.87 7.43
C SER A 96 1.47 25.07 6.29
N ILE A 97 1.95 25.36 5.08
CA ILE A 97 1.11 25.44 3.88
C ILE A 97 0.51 24.06 3.58
N SER A 98 1.34 23.01 3.63
CA SER A 98 0.86 21.64 3.44
C SER A 98 -0.13 21.21 4.52
N GLN A 99 0.09 21.64 5.77
CA GLN A 99 -0.84 21.36 6.86
C GLN A 99 -2.20 22.04 6.64
N ALA A 100 -2.23 23.30 6.23
CA ALA A 100 -3.47 24.01 5.91
C ALA A 100 -4.22 23.35 4.73
N ALA A 101 -3.50 22.94 3.68
CA ALA A 101 -4.09 22.22 2.57
C ALA A 101 -4.64 20.84 2.99
N ALA A 102 -3.95 20.12 3.88
CA ALA A 102 -4.42 18.84 4.39
C ALA A 102 -5.68 18.98 5.27
N VAL A 103 -5.80 20.05 6.06
CA VAL A 103 -7.02 20.35 6.82
C VAL A 103 -8.21 20.48 5.90
N GLU A 104 -8.07 21.21 4.78
CA GLU A 104 -9.13 21.33 3.80
C GLU A 104 -9.41 20.00 3.08
N ALA A 105 -8.38 19.26 2.71
CA ALA A 105 -8.54 17.94 2.08
C ALA A 105 -9.33 16.97 2.95
N LEU A 106 -9.06 16.94 4.26
CA LEU A 106 -9.69 16.00 5.20
C LEU A 106 -11.09 16.42 5.64
N ASN A 107 -11.39 17.72 5.68
CA ASN A 107 -12.67 18.23 6.17
C ASN A 107 -13.59 18.76 5.06
N GLY A 108 -13.06 18.99 3.88
CA GLY A 108 -13.80 19.47 2.72
C GLY A 108 -14.63 18.38 2.02
N PRO A 109 -15.26 18.70 0.89
CA PRO A 109 -16.04 17.74 0.11
C PRO A 109 -15.21 16.54 -0.34
N GLN A 110 -15.79 15.34 -0.25
CA GLN A 110 -15.14 14.07 -0.61
C GLN A 110 -15.69 13.45 -1.91
N ASP A 111 -16.53 14.18 -2.64
CA ASP A 111 -17.28 13.69 -3.82
C ASP A 111 -16.37 13.20 -4.96
N PHE A 112 -15.13 13.69 -5.01
CA PHE A 112 -14.13 13.30 -6.02
C PHE A 112 -13.54 11.90 -5.82
N ILE A 113 -13.64 11.31 -4.61
CA ILE A 113 -13.03 10.00 -4.30
C ILE A 113 -13.68 8.88 -5.12
N ALA A 114 -15.00 8.84 -5.18
CA ALA A 114 -15.70 7.78 -5.91
C ALA A 114 -15.37 7.78 -7.42
N PRO A 115 -15.42 8.91 -8.16
CA PRO A 115 -14.98 8.95 -9.55
C PRO A 115 -13.50 8.55 -9.75
N HIS A 116 -12.60 8.90 -8.82
CA HIS A 116 -11.21 8.45 -8.88
C HIS A 116 -11.09 6.93 -8.72
N ASN A 117 -11.83 6.35 -7.79
CA ASN A 117 -11.84 4.88 -7.60
C ASN A 117 -12.38 4.17 -8.83
N ASP A 118 -13.40 4.70 -9.50
CA ASP A 118 -13.92 4.14 -10.74
C ASP A 118 -12.84 4.09 -11.84
N MET A 119 -12.10 5.17 -12.03
CA MET A 119 -10.98 5.19 -12.98
C MET A 119 -9.88 4.19 -12.62
N PHE A 120 -9.52 4.06 -11.35
CA PHE A 120 -8.53 3.08 -10.91
C PHE A 120 -9.03 1.65 -11.05
N ARG A 121 -10.31 1.40 -10.81
CA ARG A 121 -10.95 0.09 -11.02
C ARG A 121 -10.87 -0.32 -12.50
N GLU A 122 -11.21 0.56 -13.42
CA GLU A 122 -11.10 0.29 -14.86
C GLU A 122 -9.66 -0.04 -15.27
N ARG A 123 -8.68 0.73 -14.80
CA ARG A 123 -7.25 0.48 -15.05
C ARG A 123 -6.79 -0.84 -14.46
N ARG A 124 -7.20 -1.16 -13.22
CA ARG A 124 -6.93 -2.44 -12.59
C ARG A 124 -7.44 -3.60 -13.44
N ASP A 125 -8.71 -3.53 -13.85
CA ASP A 125 -9.36 -4.61 -14.60
C ASP A 125 -8.68 -4.83 -15.96
N LEU A 126 -8.29 -3.75 -16.64
CA LEU A 126 -7.51 -3.81 -17.86
C LEU A 126 -6.15 -4.50 -17.63
N VAL A 127 -5.37 -4.02 -16.67
CA VAL A 127 -4.02 -4.53 -16.39
C VAL A 127 -4.07 -5.99 -15.96
N VAL A 128 -4.97 -6.37 -15.05
CA VAL A 128 -5.14 -7.77 -14.62
C VAL A 128 -5.54 -8.67 -15.78
N SER A 129 -6.46 -8.22 -16.64
CA SER A 129 -6.88 -8.96 -17.82
C SER A 129 -5.71 -9.19 -18.79
N MET A 130 -4.92 -8.16 -19.07
CA MET A 130 -3.77 -8.26 -19.98
C MET A 130 -2.66 -9.14 -19.42
N LEU A 131 -2.32 -8.99 -18.14
CA LEU A 131 -1.30 -9.82 -17.50
C LEU A 131 -1.66 -11.30 -17.50
N ASN A 132 -2.93 -11.64 -17.27
CA ASN A 132 -3.39 -13.03 -17.27
C ASN A 132 -3.48 -13.65 -18.70
N GLN A 133 -3.28 -12.87 -19.75
CA GLN A 133 -3.15 -13.38 -21.12
C GLN A 133 -1.69 -13.72 -21.47
N ALA A 134 -0.73 -13.26 -20.66
CA ALA A 134 0.70 -13.52 -20.91
C ALA A 134 1.10 -14.89 -20.35
N ASP A 135 1.74 -15.72 -21.17
CA ASP A 135 2.18 -17.05 -20.80
C ASP A 135 3.23 -17.00 -19.66
N GLY A 136 2.91 -17.68 -18.57
CA GLY A 136 3.78 -17.75 -17.41
C GLY A 136 3.55 -16.67 -16.36
N ILE A 137 2.63 -15.74 -16.59
CA ILE A 137 2.21 -14.71 -15.66
C ILE A 137 0.85 -15.06 -15.05
N LYS A 138 0.70 -14.85 -13.75
CA LYS A 138 -0.60 -14.96 -13.05
C LYS A 138 -0.78 -13.78 -12.12
N CYS A 139 -1.82 -13.00 -12.36
CA CYS A 139 -2.15 -11.83 -11.56
C CYS A 139 -3.49 -12.01 -10.85
N LEU A 140 -3.49 -11.92 -9.53
CA LEU A 140 -4.72 -11.85 -8.74
C LEU A 140 -5.32 -10.45 -8.88
N LYS A 141 -6.64 -10.36 -8.82
CA LYS A 141 -7.36 -9.09 -8.84
C LYS A 141 -7.29 -8.44 -7.45
N PRO A 142 -6.63 -7.28 -7.28
CA PRO A 142 -6.59 -6.61 -5.99
C PRO A 142 -7.90 -5.90 -5.67
N GLU A 143 -8.25 -5.84 -4.40
CA GLU A 143 -9.45 -5.19 -3.88
C GLU A 143 -9.21 -3.74 -3.45
N GLY A 144 -7.96 -3.30 -3.44
CA GLY A 144 -7.57 -1.93 -3.10
C GLY A 144 -6.20 -1.55 -3.61
N ALA A 145 -5.83 -0.28 -3.42
CA ALA A 145 -4.64 0.38 -3.93
C ALA A 145 -4.57 0.39 -5.48
N PHE A 146 -3.53 0.94 -6.06
CA PHE A 146 -3.32 0.96 -7.51
C PHE A 146 -2.09 0.15 -7.94
N TYR A 147 -1.82 -0.93 -7.20
CA TYR A 147 -0.76 -1.89 -7.51
C TYR A 147 -1.36 -3.22 -7.91
N VAL A 148 -0.68 -3.91 -8.81
CA VAL A 148 -0.87 -5.33 -9.06
C VAL A 148 0.42 -6.07 -8.67
N TYR A 149 0.30 -7.30 -8.20
CA TYR A 149 1.42 -8.14 -7.80
C TYR A 149 1.35 -9.48 -8.55
N PRO A 150 1.76 -9.48 -9.84
CA PRO A 150 1.70 -10.67 -10.66
C PRO A 150 2.82 -11.65 -10.29
N SER A 151 2.51 -12.94 -10.28
CA SER A 151 3.50 -14.00 -10.21
C SER A 151 4.10 -14.23 -11.60
N CYS A 152 5.42 -14.19 -11.68
CA CYS A 152 6.19 -14.56 -12.87
C CYS A 152 6.75 -15.99 -12.80
N ALA A 153 6.28 -16.82 -11.87
CA ALA A 153 6.79 -18.17 -11.63
C ALA A 153 6.82 -19.06 -12.89
N GLY A 154 5.89 -18.88 -13.81
CA GLY A 154 5.86 -19.63 -15.07
C GLY A 154 6.90 -19.17 -16.09
N THR A 155 7.68 -18.12 -15.82
CA THR A 155 8.79 -17.68 -16.69
C THR A 155 10.14 -18.18 -16.18
N LEU A 156 10.23 -18.58 -14.91
CA LEU A 156 11.47 -19.05 -14.31
C LEU A 156 11.98 -20.32 -15.00
N GLY A 157 13.28 -20.39 -15.21
CA GLY A 157 13.95 -21.47 -15.92
C GLY A 157 13.92 -21.35 -17.44
N LYS A 158 13.18 -20.38 -18.00
CA LYS A 158 13.14 -20.11 -19.45
C LYS A 158 14.35 -19.28 -19.88
N THR A 159 14.62 -19.36 -21.18
CA THR A 159 15.66 -18.52 -21.84
C THR A 159 14.94 -17.50 -22.72
N ALA A 160 15.28 -16.25 -22.55
CA ALA A 160 14.76 -15.14 -23.34
C ALA A 160 15.34 -15.16 -24.78
N PRO A 161 14.75 -14.42 -25.72
CA PRO A 161 15.19 -14.42 -27.12
C PRO A 161 16.66 -14.00 -27.36
N ASP A 162 17.21 -13.19 -26.47
CA ASP A 162 18.63 -12.75 -26.50
C ASP A 162 19.61 -13.76 -25.86
N GLY A 163 19.10 -14.87 -25.31
CA GLY A 163 19.88 -15.91 -24.64
C GLY A 163 19.97 -15.73 -23.11
N THR A 164 19.40 -14.65 -22.54
CA THR A 164 19.37 -14.42 -21.10
C THR A 164 18.54 -15.48 -20.40
N LYS A 165 19.05 -16.11 -19.35
CA LYS A 165 18.30 -17.01 -18.49
C LYS A 165 17.55 -16.25 -17.41
N ILE A 166 16.28 -16.58 -17.24
CA ILE A 166 15.41 -16.04 -16.19
C ILE A 166 15.37 -17.05 -15.04
N GLU A 167 16.22 -16.90 -14.05
CA GLU A 167 16.31 -17.82 -12.91
C GLU A 167 15.57 -17.27 -11.68
N THR A 168 15.46 -15.95 -11.57
CA THR A 168 14.83 -15.24 -10.45
C THR A 168 13.84 -14.19 -10.94
N ASP A 169 13.02 -13.67 -10.02
CA ASP A 169 12.16 -12.52 -10.28
C ASP A 169 12.97 -11.25 -10.61
N SER A 170 14.16 -11.11 -10.02
CA SER A 170 15.05 -10.01 -10.33
C SER A 170 15.58 -10.07 -11.76
N ASP A 171 15.91 -11.26 -12.27
CA ASP A 171 16.31 -11.45 -13.67
C ASP A 171 15.15 -11.07 -14.60
N PHE A 172 13.93 -11.51 -14.27
CA PHE A 172 12.72 -11.13 -15.01
C PHE A 172 12.52 -9.62 -15.05
N CYS A 173 12.61 -8.94 -13.91
CA CYS A 173 12.45 -7.49 -13.82
C CYS A 173 13.52 -6.74 -14.62
N THR A 174 14.80 -7.18 -14.52
CA THR A 174 15.91 -6.59 -15.26
C THR A 174 15.73 -6.77 -16.76
N TYR A 175 15.41 -8.00 -17.19
CA TYR A 175 15.15 -8.29 -18.61
C TYR A 175 14.01 -7.43 -19.16
N LEU A 176 12.90 -7.33 -18.44
CA LEU A 176 11.73 -6.53 -18.84
C LEU A 176 12.10 -5.04 -18.99
N LEU A 177 12.94 -4.53 -18.08
CA LEU A 177 13.41 -3.15 -18.15
C LEU A 177 14.32 -2.92 -19.37
N GLU A 178 15.26 -3.81 -19.61
CA GLU A 178 16.26 -3.65 -20.69
C GLU A 178 15.67 -3.91 -22.07
N SER A 179 14.78 -4.91 -22.21
CA SER A 179 14.20 -5.27 -23.51
C SER A 179 12.99 -4.42 -23.92
N GLU A 180 12.14 -4.05 -22.95
CA GLU A 180 10.85 -3.41 -23.23
C GLU A 180 10.72 -2.01 -22.60
N GLY A 181 11.69 -1.57 -21.82
CA GLY A 181 11.63 -0.28 -21.12
C GLY A 181 10.56 -0.23 -20.01
N VAL A 182 10.13 -1.38 -19.49
CA VAL A 182 9.11 -1.48 -18.45
C VAL A 182 9.76 -1.74 -17.09
N ALA A 183 9.70 -0.74 -16.22
CA ALA A 183 10.23 -0.83 -14.87
C ALA A 183 9.19 -1.43 -13.91
N VAL A 184 9.56 -2.50 -13.22
CA VAL A 184 8.78 -3.13 -12.15
C VAL A 184 9.69 -3.41 -10.95
N VAL A 185 9.09 -3.62 -9.78
CA VAL A 185 9.87 -3.94 -8.57
C VAL A 185 9.88 -5.45 -8.37
N PRO A 186 11.05 -6.09 -8.20
CA PRO A 186 11.13 -7.52 -7.95
C PRO A 186 10.49 -7.89 -6.60
N GLY A 187 9.84 -9.04 -6.55
CA GLY A 187 9.11 -9.53 -5.38
C GLY A 187 10.00 -9.69 -4.15
N VAL A 188 11.26 -10.10 -4.35
CA VAL A 188 12.26 -10.24 -3.26
C VAL A 188 12.47 -8.95 -2.45
N ALA A 189 12.12 -7.78 -2.98
CA ALA A 189 12.17 -6.51 -2.24
C ALA A 189 11.09 -6.41 -1.14
N PHE A 190 10.09 -7.30 -1.16
CA PHE A 190 8.97 -7.31 -0.20
C PHE A 190 8.99 -8.53 0.75
N GLY A 191 9.99 -9.39 0.67
CA GLY A 191 10.21 -10.55 1.53
C GLY A 191 10.16 -11.89 0.85
#